data_adfdbf11a1536690b0718fa601919e9e
#
_entry.id   adfdbf11a1536690b0718fa601919e9e
#
_cell.length_a   1.000
_cell.length_b   1.000
_cell.length_c   1.000
_cell.angle_alpha   90.00
_cell.angle_beta   90.00
_cell.angle_gamma   90.00
#
_symmetry.space_group_name_H-M   'P 1'
#
loop_
_entity.id
_entity.type
_entity.pdbx_description
1 polymer ?
#
loop_
_entity_poly.entity_id
_entity_poly.type
_entity_poly.pdbx_seq_one_letter_code
_entity_poly.pdbx_strand_id
1 'polypeptide(L)'
;MIEIDDKVYNMFHKNNFEVVIDDLDITRLYVNAIHLNRLSKSGSVTMYVNEDTLEWLNSLQKAQSAKMKYIVYSPDCSYKNVIYDGGIVIDDVVYECSVIKDSNEDRVMLINIEFSTSDRCVIKS
;
A
#
# COMPACT_ATOMS: atom_id res chain seq x y z
N MET A 1 -1.53 7.26 -7.67
CA MET A 1 -2.63 8.01 -7.06
C MET A 1 -2.85 7.51 -5.63
N ILE A 2 -3.00 8.42 -4.71
CA ILE A 2 -3.31 8.09 -3.31
C ILE A 2 -4.70 8.64 -3.01
N GLU A 3 -5.60 7.79 -2.56
CA GLU A 3 -6.96 8.17 -2.18
C GLU A 3 -7.24 7.67 -0.76
N ILE A 4 -7.65 8.60 0.10
CA ILE A 4 -8.02 8.32 1.48
C ILE A 4 -9.39 8.91 1.71
N ASP A 5 -10.37 8.07 2.07
CA ASP A 5 -11.74 8.49 2.39
C ASP A 5 -12.36 9.35 1.28
N ASP A 6 -12.19 8.88 0.02
CA ASP A 6 -12.69 9.53 -1.21
C ASP A 6 -11.98 10.84 -1.56
N LYS A 7 -10.90 11.20 -0.88
CA LYS A 7 -10.09 12.36 -1.19
C LYS A 7 -8.79 11.95 -1.87
N VAL A 8 -8.53 12.51 -3.05
CA VAL A 8 -7.34 12.20 -3.87
C VAL A 8 -6.19 13.11 -3.50
N TYR A 9 -5.01 12.52 -3.32
CA TYR A 9 -3.77 13.22 -3.05
C TYR A 9 -2.77 13.00 -4.18
N ASN A 10 -1.96 14.00 -4.42
CA ASN A 10 -0.95 13.95 -5.47
C ASN A 10 0.26 13.12 -5.01
N MET A 11 0.61 12.08 -5.77
CA MET A 11 1.74 11.21 -5.47
C MET A 11 3.12 11.84 -5.68
N PHE A 12 3.20 12.99 -6.32
CA PHE A 12 4.49 13.63 -6.55
C PHE A 12 5.17 14.14 -5.27
N HIS A 13 4.44 14.19 -4.19
CA HIS A 13 4.98 14.55 -2.88
C HIS A 13 5.23 13.29 -2.04
N LYS A 14 6.14 12.44 -2.51
CA LYS A 14 6.46 11.16 -1.84
C LYS A 14 6.87 11.31 -0.38
N ASN A 15 7.36 12.47 0.01
CA ASN A 15 7.77 12.73 1.39
C ASN A 15 6.59 12.96 2.33
N ASN A 16 5.37 13.07 1.78
CA ASN A 16 4.18 13.36 2.57
C ASN A 16 3.42 12.12 2.99
N PHE A 17 3.78 10.96 2.46
CA PHE A 17 3.07 9.71 2.73
C PHE A 17 4.06 8.59 3.00
N GLU A 18 3.70 7.73 3.94
CA GLU A 18 4.43 6.49 4.19
C GLU A 18 3.41 5.39 4.44
N VAL A 19 3.48 4.33 3.67
CA VAL A 19 2.65 3.13 3.86
C VAL A 19 3.57 1.94 3.97
N VAL A 20 3.51 1.28 5.13
CA VAL A 20 4.31 0.10 5.42
C VAL A 20 3.35 -1.08 5.61
N ILE A 21 3.59 -2.15 4.89
CA ILE A 21 2.83 -3.40 5.02
C ILE A 21 3.83 -4.51 5.34
N ASP A 22 3.70 -5.12 6.52
CA ASP A 22 4.63 -6.15 7.01
C ASP A 22 6.10 -5.75 6.82
N ASP A 23 6.47 -4.60 7.37
CA ASP A 23 7.82 -4.04 7.36
C ASP A 23 8.36 -3.58 6.00
N LEU A 24 7.57 -3.68 4.93
CA LEU A 24 7.95 -3.16 3.62
C LEU A 24 7.31 -1.80 3.39
N ASP A 25 8.15 -0.77 3.20
CA ASP A 25 7.69 0.57 2.82
C ASP A 25 7.37 0.59 1.33
N ILE A 26 6.09 0.41 1.00
CA ILE A 26 5.65 0.30 -0.39
C ILE A 26 5.65 1.65 -1.11
N THR A 27 5.56 2.77 -0.37
CA THR A 27 5.51 4.10 -1.00
C THR A 27 6.81 4.51 -1.66
N ARG A 28 7.92 3.94 -1.23
CA ARG A 28 9.25 4.22 -1.79
C ARG A 28 9.64 3.28 -2.92
N LEU A 29 8.81 2.29 -3.20
CA LEU A 29 9.11 1.29 -4.20
C LEU A 29 8.31 1.53 -5.48
N TYR A 30 7.47 0.61 -5.82
CA TYR A 30 6.83 0.54 -7.14
C TYR A 30 5.31 0.72 -7.06
N VAL A 31 4.84 1.47 -6.08
CA VAL A 31 3.40 1.66 -5.91
C VAL A 31 2.84 2.58 -7.01
N ASN A 32 1.73 2.16 -7.59
CA ASN A 32 1.02 2.91 -8.62
C ASN A 32 -0.22 3.62 -8.05
N ALA A 33 -0.96 2.96 -7.18
CA ALA A 33 -2.14 3.54 -6.55
C ALA A 33 -2.37 2.92 -5.18
N ILE A 34 -2.85 3.74 -4.25
CA ILE A 34 -3.26 3.29 -2.91
C ILE A 34 -4.62 3.90 -2.63
N HIS A 35 -5.57 3.07 -2.22
CA HIS A 35 -6.89 3.48 -1.80
C HIS A 35 -7.16 2.98 -0.39
N LEU A 36 -7.70 3.84 0.44
CA LEU A 36 -8.12 3.48 1.79
C LEU A 36 -9.41 4.21 2.12
N ASN A 37 -10.44 3.48 2.48
CA ASN A 37 -11.66 4.05 3.01
C ASN A 37 -11.91 3.49 4.41
N ARG A 38 -11.75 4.34 5.41
CA ARG A 38 -11.86 3.93 6.81
C ARG A 38 -13.30 3.67 7.22
N LEU A 39 -14.24 4.34 6.58
CA LEU A 39 -15.68 4.15 6.87
C LEU A 39 -16.15 2.79 6.37
N SER A 40 -15.81 2.42 5.14
CA SER A 40 -16.16 1.11 4.58
C SER A 40 -15.19 0.00 5.01
N LYS A 41 -14.12 0.33 5.71
CA LYS A 41 -13.09 -0.60 6.19
C LYS A 41 -12.45 -1.40 5.07
N SER A 42 -12.21 -0.75 3.95
CA SER A 42 -11.66 -1.40 2.76
C SER A 42 -10.55 -0.56 2.14
N GLY A 43 -9.71 -1.22 1.38
CA GLY A 43 -8.68 -0.54 0.64
C GLY A 43 -8.09 -1.43 -0.42
N SER A 44 -7.21 -0.83 -1.21
CA SER A 44 -6.45 -1.55 -2.22
C SER A 44 -5.11 -0.89 -2.47
N VAL A 45 -4.17 -1.69 -2.93
CA VAL A 45 -2.86 -1.24 -3.38
C VAL A 45 -2.61 -1.82 -4.74
N THR A 46 -2.33 -0.97 -5.71
CA THR A 46 -1.87 -1.38 -7.04
C THR A 46 -0.39 -1.07 -7.14
N MET A 47 0.42 -2.08 -7.36
CA MET A 47 1.87 -1.92 -7.35
C MET A 47 2.55 -2.91 -8.29
N TYR A 48 3.79 -2.57 -8.66
CA TYR A 48 4.66 -3.46 -9.39
C TYR A 48 5.43 -4.34 -8.40
N VAL A 49 5.47 -5.63 -8.70
CA VAL A 49 6.22 -6.61 -7.91
C VAL A 49 7.32 -7.19 -8.78
N ASN A 50 8.55 -7.13 -8.28
CA ASN A 50 9.71 -7.77 -8.89
C ASN A 50 10.18 -8.95 -8.04
N GLU A 51 11.31 -9.54 -8.40
CA GLU A 51 11.86 -10.67 -7.65
C GLU A 51 12.14 -10.34 -6.20
N ASP A 52 12.57 -9.11 -5.92
CA ASP A 52 12.93 -8.68 -4.55
C ASP A 52 11.71 -8.60 -3.63
N THR A 53 10.54 -8.33 -4.19
CA THR A 53 9.30 -8.19 -3.41
C THR A 53 8.39 -9.41 -3.51
N LEU A 54 8.75 -10.39 -4.33
CA LEU A 54 7.92 -11.58 -4.54
C LEU A 54 7.74 -12.40 -3.27
N GLU A 55 8.79 -12.56 -2.48
CA GLU A 55 8.72 -13.29 -1.22
C GLU A 55 7.77 -12.63 -0.22
N TRP A 56 7.82 -11.31 -0.14
CA TRP A 56 6.89 -10.53 0.67
C TRP A 56 5.44 -10.76 0.21
N LEU A 57 5.19 -10.71 -1.10
CA LEU A 57 3.85 -10.94 -1.65
C LEU A 57 3.36 -12.36 -1.34
N ASN A 58 4.21 -13.36 -1.51
CA ASN A 58 3.87 -14.74 -1.20
C ASN A 58 3.51 -14.91 0.28
N SER A 59 4.23 -14.23 1.16
CA SER A 59 3.93 -14.25 2.59
C SER A 59 2.56 -13.65 2.91
N LEU A 60 2.20 -12.54 2.25
CA LEU A 60 0.87 -11.94 2.41
C LEU A 60 -0.23 -12.90 1.96
N GLN A 61 -0.06 -13.52 0.79
CA GLN A 61 -1.04 -14.45 0.24
C GLN A 61 -1.21 -15.68 1.11
N LYS A 62 -0.12 -16.19 1.66
CA LYS A 62 -0.14 -17.37 2.52
C LYS A 62 -0.80 -17.08 3.86
N ALA A 63 -0.46 -15.97 4.48
CA ALA A 63 -1.01 -15.57 5.78
C ALA A 63 -2.43 -15.03 5.67
N GLN A 64 -2.80 -14.45 4.54
CA GLN A 64 -4.06 -13.74 4.30
C GLN A 64 -4.31 -12.60 5.28
N SER A 65 -3.25 -12.14 5.92
CA SER A 65 -3.29 -11.04 6.88
C SER A 65 -1.93 -10.36 6.92
N ALA A 66 -1.93 -9.11 7.34
CA ALA A 66 -0.72 -8.33 7.47
C ALA A 66 -0.93 -7.22 8.49
N LYS A 67 0.13 -6.52 8.83
CA LYS A 67 0.07 -5.27 9.57
C LYS A 67 0.32 -4.12 8.62
N MET A 68 -0.51 -3.10 8.71
CA MET A 68 -0.36 -1.91 7.88
C MET A 68 -0.24 -0.68 8.76
N LYS A 69 0.71 0.18 8.40
CA LYS A 69 0.85 1.50 8.98
C LYS A 69 0.80 2.52 7.86
N TYR A 70 -0.14 3.45 7.97
CA TYR A 70 -0.37 4.49 6.98
C TYR A 70 -0.21 5.85 7.66
N ILE A 71 0.77 6.62 7.22
CA ILE A 71 1.12 7.92 7.82
C ILE A 71 1.06 8.99 6.75
N VAL A 72 0.50 10.14 7.12
CA VAL A 72 0.53 11.36 6.32
C VAL A 72 1.36 12.39 7.08
N TYR A 73 2.34 12.95 6.41
CA TYR A 73 3.19 14.00 6.97
C TYR A 73 2.69 15.37 6.54
N SER A 74 2.92 16.38 7.38
CA SER A 74 2.73 17.77 6.96
C SER A 74 3.73 18.13 5.85
N PRO A 75 3.43 19.17 5.03
CA PRO A 75 4.32 19.55 3.93
C PRO A 75 5.77 19.83 4.33
N ASP A 76 5.97 20.36 5.55
CA ASP A 76 7.31 20.64 6.09
C ASP A 76 7.87 19.48 6.94
N CYS A 77 7.16 18.37 7.02
CA CYS A 77 7.52 17.19 7.82
C CYS A 77 7.67 17.47 9.32
N SER A 78 7.10 18.56 9.80
CA SER A 78 7.20 18.94 11.23
C SER A 78 6.30 18.08 12.13
N TYR A 79 5.24 17.50 11.59
CA TYR A 79 4.38 16.57 12.31
C TYR A 79 3.83 15.51 11.37
N LYS A 80 3.31 14.45 11.96
CA LYS A 80 2.73 13.33 11.21
C LYS A 80 1.36 12.97 11.78
N ASN A 81 0.47 12.54 10.90
CA ASN A 81 -0.82 11.96 11.24
C ASN A 81 -0.81 10.48 10.90
N VAL A 82 -1.06 9.64 11.89
CA VAL A 82 -1.25 8.21 11.65
C VAL A 82 -2.69 8.01 11.20
N ILE A 83 -2.86 7.65 9.93
CA ILE A 83 -4.18 7.42 9.33
C ILE A 83 -4.70 6.05 9.73
N TYR A 84 -3.81 5.06 9.76
CA TYR A 84 -4.14 3.71 10.15
C TYR A 84 -2.89 3.03 10.73
N ASP A 85 -3.09 2.24 11.76
CA ASP A 85 -2.03 1.41 12.34
C ASP A 85 -2.68 0.18 12.94
N GLY A 86 -2.58 -0.93 12.24
CA GLY A 86 -3.23 -2.15 12.71
C GLY A 86 -3.21 -3.27 11.69
N GLY A 87 -3.95 -4.31 12.00
CA GLY A 87 -4.07 -5.47 11.13
C GLY A 87 -4.99 -5.24 9.94
N ILE A 88 -4.65 -5.88 8.84
CA ILE A 88 -5.51 -5.96 7.65
C ILE A 88 -5.69 -7.41 7.27
N VAL A 89 -6.80 -7.69 6.61
CA VAL A 89 -7.08 -8.99 6.01
C VAL A 89 -6.90 -8.85 4.50
N ILE A 90 -6.12 -9.73 3.91
CA ILE A 90 -5.92 -9.75 2.46
C ILE A 90 -7.08 -10.50 1.84
N ASP A 91 -7.95 -9.79 1.17
CA ASP A 91 -9.17 -10.35 0.57
C ASP A 91 -8.87 -10.98 -0.79
N ASP A 92 -8.04 -10.32 -1.59
CA ASP A 92 -7.70 -10.82 -2.92
C ASP A 92 -6.39 -10.21 -3.41
N VAL A 93 -5.71 -10.96 -4.28
CA VAL A 93 -4.53 -10.47 -5.02
C VAL A 93 -4.76 -10.79 -6.48
N VAL A 94 -4.90 -9.76 -7.28
CA VAL A 94 -5.18 -9.89 -8.71
C VAL A 94 -3.94 -9.53 -9.51
N TYR A 95 -3.52 -10.43 -10.38
CA TYR A 95 -2.44 -10.19 -11.32
C TYR A 95 -3.01 -9.50 -12.56
N GLU A 96 -2.62 -8.27 -12.81
CA GLU A 96 -3.18 -7.48 -13.90
C GLU A 96 -2.40 -7.68 -15.19
N CYS A 97 -1.08 -7.57 -15.15
CA CYS A 97 -0.25 -7.82 -16.32
C CYS A 97 1.22 -8.00 -15.93
N SER A 98 1.98 -8.57 -16.86
CA SER A 98 3.44 -8.62 -16.78
C SER A 98 4.02 -7.53 -17.67
N VAL A 99 4.99 -6.79 -17.15
CA VAL A 99 5.66 -5.70 -17.86
C VAL A 99 7.16 -5.97 -17.85
N ILE A 100 7.80 -5.79 -18.99
CA ILE A 100 9.27 -5.79 -19.10
C ILE A 100 9.69 -4.34 -18.88
N LYS A 101 10.36 -4.06 -17.77
CA LYS A 101 10.61 -2.70 -17.34
C LYS A 101 11.86 -2.07 -17.92
N ASP A 102 12.85 -2.86 -18.34
CA ASP A 102 14.08 -2.35 -18.93
C ASP A 102 14.73 -3.36 -19.86
N SER A 103 15.86 -2.96 -20.47
CA SER A 103 16.62 -3.77 -21.40
C SER A 103 17.31 -4.98 -20.75
N ASN A 104 17.29 -5.11 -19.45
CA ASN A 104 17.87 -6.23 -18.71
C ASN A 104 16.86 -7.36 -18.44
N GLU A 105 15.68 -7.28 -19.04
CA GLU A 105 14.63 -8.29 -18.95
C GLU A 105 14.09 -8.53 -17.54
N ASP A 106 14.21 -7.56 -16.64
CA ASP A 106 13.57 -7.65 -15.33
C ASP A 106 12.05 -7.63 -15.50
N ARG A 107 11.45 -8.79 -15.29
CA ARG A 107 10.00 -8.92 -15.35
C ARG A 107 9.39 -8.35 -14.10
N VAL A 108 8.50 -7.39 -14.31
CA VAL A 108 7.74 -6.76 -13.25
C VAL A 108 6.27 -7.08 -13.50
N MET A 109 5.60 -7.57 -12.47
CA MET A 109 4.17 -7.84 -12.53
C MET A 109 3.41 -6.70 -11.87
N LEU A 110 2.37 -6.23 -12.55
CA LEU A 110 1.42 -5.31 -11.93
C LEU A 110 0.37 -6.12 -11.21
N ILE A 111 0.21 -5.86 -9.93
CA ILE A 111 -0.77 -6.55 -9.09
C ILE A 111 -1.67 -5.54 -8.40
N ASN A 112 -2.86 -5.99 -8.03
CA ASN A 112 -3.76 -5.26 -7.16
C ASN A 112 -4.04 -6.12 -5.92
N ILE A 113 -3.74 -5.57 -4.74
CA ILE A 113 -4.04 -6.22 -3.46
C ILE A 113 -5.28 -5.54 -2.90
N GLU A 114 -6.33 -6.30 -2.70
CA GLU A 114 -7.54 -5.84 -2.03
C GLU A 114 -7.52 -6.30 -0.58
N PHE A 115 -7.80 -5.40 0.33
CA PHE A 115 -7.77 -5.70 1.75
C PHE A 115 -8.93 -5.06 2.51
N SER A 116 -9.22 -5.63 3.67
CA SER A 116 -10.16 -5.08 4.64
C SER A 116 -9.40 -4.70 5.90
N THR A 117 -9.74 -3.57 6.49
CA THR A 117 -9.20 -3.17 7.78
C THR A 117 -9.95 -3.86 8.90
N SER A 118 -9.27 -4.13 10.01
CA SER A 118 -9.93 -4.68 11.17
C SER A 118 -10.86 -3.66 11.83
N ASP A 119 -11.74 -4.10 12.71
CA ASP A 119 -12.78 -3.26 13.33
C ASP A 119 -12.23 -2.12 14.19
N ARG A 120 -10.93 -2.10 14.43
CA ARG A 120 -10.31 -1.04 15.22
C ARG A 120 -9.42 -0.18 14.36
N CYS A 121 -10.03 0.78 13.67
CA CYS A 121 -9.29 1.90 13.14
C CYS A 121 -8.92 2.81 14.30
N VAL A 122 -7.67 2.82 14.68
CA VAL A 122 -7.19 3.81 15.63
C VAL A 122 -6.87 5.08 14.84
N ILE A 123 -7.82 6.01 14.82
CA ILE A 123 -7.57 7.32 14.25
C ILE A 123 -6.83 8.13 15.31
N LYS A 124 -5.52 8.18 15.19
CA LYS A 124 -4.73 9.14 15.96
C LYS A 124 -4.42 10.31 15.05
N SER A 125 -5.19 11.33 15.22
CA SER A 125 -4.85 12.61 14.62
C SER A 125 -3.78 13.30 15.45
#